data_9f7e6663f1bc51ef0b183779e2852c5e
#
_entry.id   9f7e6663f1bc51ef0b183779e2852c5e
#
_cell.length_a   1.000
_cell.length_b   1.000
_cell.length_c   1.000
_cell.angle_alpha   90.00
_cell.angle_beta   90.00
_cell.angle_gamma   90.00
#
_symmetry.space_group_name_H-M   'P 1'
#
loop_
_entity.id
_entity.type
_entity.pdbx_description
1 polymer ?
#
loop_
_entity_poly.entity_id
_entity_poly.type
_entity_poly.pdbx_seq_one_letter_code
_entity_poly.pdbx_strand_id
1 'polypeptide(L)'
;MKINPGWQPIGKNVKVSDNIPSPQMAPRNFSDIMQQHDEKFTQEQLTKMMQQISLQGDRLSRSMTVRELRQYKLLIKQFLEETARRGVHLRDTKGWDRRGRSKRYKLLEEIDTELLALADELLETEEGRIDILHKIGEIRGMLINLLF
;
A
#
# COMPACT_ATOMS: atom_id res chain seq x y z
N MET A 1 20.10 62.54 -47.89
CA MET A 1 19.09 62.28 -46.88
C MET A 1 19.40 61.00 -46.13
N LYS A 2 19.96 61.20 -44.97
CA LYS A 2 20.34 60.04 -44.19
C LYS A 2 19.13 59.62 -43.34
N ILE A 3 18.47 58.61 -43.75
CA ILE A 3 17.51 57.92 -42.93
C ILE A 3 18.30 57.23 -41.83
N ASN A 4 18.25 57.80 -40.64
CA ASN A 4 18.78 57.10 -39.52
C ASN A 4 17.73 56.04 -39.09
N PRO A 5 17.94 54.77 -39.41
CA PRO A 5 17.07 53.81 -38.86
C PRO A 5 17.32 53.80 -37.37
N GLY A 6 16.37 54.28 -36.61
CA GLY A 6 16.40 54.21 -35.15
C GLY A 6 16.41 52.79 -34.58
N TRP A 7 16.94 51.90 -35.39
CA TRP A 7 17.18 50.54 -35.05
C TRP A 7 18.59 50.36 -34.52
N GLN A 8 18.77 50.80 -33.31
CA GLN A 8 19.84 50.22 -32.54
C GLN A 8 19.37 48.84 -32.07
N PRO A 9 20.11 47.81 -32.37
CA PRO A 9 19.79 46.51 -31.82
C PRO A 9 19.91 46.61 -30.28
N ILE A 10 18.80 46.62 -29.65
CA ILE A 10 18.66 46.66 -28.19
C ILE A 10 19.29 45.41 -27.55
N GLY A 11 19.85 44.55 -28.38
CA GLY A 11 20.36 43.24 -27.92
C GLY A 11 21.79 43.22 -27.40
N LYS A 12 22.55 44.33 -27.50
CA LYS A 12 23.98 44.24 -27.18
C LYS A 12 24.38 44.43 -25.74
N ASN A 13 23.48 44.87 -24.88
CA ASN A 13 23.81 45.15 -23.50
C ASN A 13 22.83 44.64 -22.46
N VAL A 14 21.90 43.78 -22.85
CA VAL A 14 21.20 43.01 -21.86
C VAL A 14 22.09 41.81 -21.51
N LYS A 15 23.04 42.05 -20.65
CA LYS A 15 23.53 40.97 -19.83
C LYS A 15 22.31 40.55 -18.98
N VAL A 16 21.52 39.69 -19.56
CA VAL A 16 20.67 38.85 -18.74
C VAL A 16 21.68 38.12 -17.85
N SER A 17 21.80 38.55 -16.63
CA SER A 17 22.51 37.75 -15.68
C SER A 17 21.67 36.48 -15.54
N ASP A 18 22.06 35.47 -16.26
CA ASP A 18 21.55 34.10 -16.16
C ASP A 18 21.85 33.50 -14.77
N ASN A 19 21.79 34.31 -13.75
CA ASN A 19 21.84 33.91 -12.37
C ASN A 19 20.43 33.84 -11.75
N ILE A 20 19.49 33.40 -12.55
CA ILE A 20 18.37 32.70 -11.96
C ILE A 20 18.93 31.28 -11.71
N PRO A 21 19.10 30.87 -10.47
CA PRO A 21 19.30 29.45 -10.23
C PRO A 21 18.04 28.80 -10.74
N SER A 22 18.07 28.35 -11.98
CA SER A 22 17.10 27.34 -12.38
C SER A 22 17.20 26.28 -11.32
N PRO A 23 16.11 25.94 -10.62
CA PRO A 23 16.14 24.81 -9.74
C PRO A 23 16.62 23.67 -10.63
N GLN A 24 17.84 23.23 -10.40
CA GLN A 24 18.32 22.01 -10.99
C GLN A 24 17.41 20.93 -10.43
N MET A 25 16.28 20.78 -11.08
CA MET A 25 15.55 19.54 -10.96
C MET A 25 16.53 18.50 -11.48
N ALA A 26 17.19 17.83 -10.55
CA ALA A 26 17.92 16.63 -10.87
C ALA A 26 17.03 15.83 -11.83
N PRO A 27 17.57 15.35 -12.97
CA PRO A 27 16.76 14.59 -13.90
C PRO A 27 16.22 13.39 -13.13
N ARG A 28 14.98 13.52 -12.66
CA ARG A 28 14.26 12.39 -12.11
C ARG A 28 14.07 11.44 -13.27
N ASN A 29 14.78 10.35 -13.23
CA ASN A 29 14.62 9.32 -14.23
C ASN A 29 13.14 8.96 -14.27
N PHE A 30 12.58 8.87 -15.46
CA PHE A 30 11.18 8.50 -15.66
C PHE A 30 10.82 7.21 -14.91
N SER A 31 11.78 6.28 -14.79
CA SER A 31 11.65 5.06 -13.99
C SER A 31 11.43 5.34 -12.50
N ASP A 32 12.10 6.34 -11.92
CA ASP A 32 11.95 6.68 -10.50
C ASP A 32 10.58 7.28 -10.21
N ILE A 33 10.06 8.09 -11.13
CA ILE A 33 8.72 8.67 -11.04
C ILE A 33 7.66 7.56 -11.15
N MET A 34 7.84 6.63 -12.06
CA MET A 34 6.95 5.47 -12.22
C MET A 34 6.95 4.59 -10.97
N GLN A 35 8.11 4.30 -10.41
CA GLN A 35 8.21 3.52 -9.18
C GLN A 35 7.52 4.21 -8.00
N GLN A 36 7.73 5.49 -7.81
CA GLN A 36 7.05 6.25 -6.74
C GLN A 36 5.53 6.29 -6.92
N HIS A 37 5.08 6.39 -8.15
CA HIS A 37 3.65 6.38 -8.47
C HIS A 37 3.04 5.00 -8.21
N ASP A 38 3.73 3.95 -8.60
CA ASP A 38 3.30 2.57 -8.38
C ASP A 38 3.29 2.20 -6.90
N GLU A 39 4.27 2.66 -6.13
CA GLU A 39 4.32 2.47 -4.67
C GLU A 39 3.14 3.15 -3.97
N LYS A 40 2.84 4.41 -4.31
CA LYS A 40 1.68 5.13 -3.77
C LYS A 40 0.36 4.47 -4.12
N PHE A 41 0.19 4.11 -5.38
CA PHE A 41 -1.00 3.42 -5.86
C PHE A 41 -1.20 2.08 -5.16
N THR A 42 -0.12 1.36 -4.95
CA THR A 42 -0.10 0.10 -4.21
C THR A 42 -0.55 0.29 -2.77
N GLN A 43 0.00 1.28 -2.09
CA GLN A 43 -0.33 1.55 -0.69
C GLN A 43 -1.78 1.99 -0.52
N GLU A 44 -2.29 2.80 -1.42
CA GLU A 44 -3.70 3.21 -1.44
C GLU A 44 -4.64 2.04 -1.66
N GLN A 45 -4.31 1.14 -2.58
CA GLN A 45 -5.10 -0.07 -2.81
C GLN A 45 -5.11 -1.00 -1.59
N LEU A 46 -3.96 -1.23 -0.98
CA LEU A 46 -3.86 -2.06 0.22
C LEU A 46 -4.64 -1.44 1.39
N THR A 47 -4.60 -0.12 1.53
CA THR A 47 -5.40 0.60 2.54
C THR A 47 -6.89 0.43 2.30
N LYS A 48 -7.36 0.52 1.06
CA LYS A 48 -8.76 0.26 0.70
C LYS A 48 -9.19 -1.18 0.99
N MET A 49 -8.35 -2.15 0.66
CA MET A 49 -8.60 -3.55 0.97
C MET A 49 -8.68 -3.77 2.49
N MET A 50 -7.81 -3.13 3.25
CA MET A 50 -7.82 -3.18 4.71
C MET A 50 -9.11 -2.60 5.30
N GLN A 51 -9.60 -1.50 4.75
CA GLN A 51 -10.89 -0.92 5.13
C GLN A 51 -12.06 -1.87 4.84
N GLN A 52 -12.04 -2.52 3.69
CA GLN A 52 -13.06 -3.53 3.33
C GLN A 52 -13.03 -4.72 4.27
N ILE A 53 -11.85 -5.20 4.63
CA ILE A 53 -11.68 -6.28 5.61
C ILE A 53 -12.22 -5.87 6.97
N SER A 54 -11.92 -4.66 7.42
CA SER A 54 -12.42 -4.12 8.70
C SER A 54 -13.95 -4.03 8.71
N LEU A 55 -14.55 -3.51 7.66
CA LEU A 55 -16.01 -3.44 7.52
C LEU A 55 -16.66 -4.82 7.50
N GLN A 56 -16.05 -5.75 6.80
CA GLN A 56 -16.54 -7.13 6.73
C GLN A 56 -16.39 -7.85 8.07
N GLY A 57 -15.31 -7.59 8.80
CA GLY A 57 -15.13 -8.08 10.17
C GLY A 57 -16.20 -7.55 11.11
N ASP A 58 -16.57 -6.30 11.00
CA ASP A 58 -17.66 -5.70 11.78
C ASP A 58 -19.03 -6.31 11.43
N ARG A 59 -19.27 -6.56 10.14
CA ARG A 59 -20.49 -7.29 9.71
C ARG A 59 -20.55 -8.70 10.26
N LEU A 60 -19.44 -9.43 10.17
CA LEU A 60 -19.33 -10.77 10.72
C LEU A 60 -19.57 -10.79 12.23
N SER A 61 -19.00 -9.84 12.96
CA SER A 61 -19.18 -9.73 14.40
C SER A 61 -20.62 -9.49 14.83
N ARG A 62 -21.41 -8.83 13.98
CA ARG A 62 -22.83 -8.56 14.25
C ARG A 62 -23.76 -9.70 13.83
N SER A 63 -23.52 -10.25 12.65
CA SER A 63 -24.42 -11.24 12.04
C SER A 63 -24.08 -12.67 12.42
N MET A 64 -22.80 -12.98 12.62
CA MET A 64 -22.30 -14.33 12.91
C MET A 64 -22.86 -15.40 11.96
N THR A 65 -22.89 -15.11 10.66
CA THR A 65 -23.36 -16.03 9.63
C THR A 65 -22.20 -16.65 8.86
N VAL A 66 -22.41 -17.86 8.36
CA VAL A 66 -21.44 -18.59 7.52
C VAL A 66 -21.09 -17.79 6.25
N ARG A 67 -22.07 -17.11 5.67
CA ARG A 67 -21.89 -16.26 4.48
C ARG A 67 -20.91 -15.13 4.74
N GLU A 68 -21.08 -14.43 5.86
CA GLU A 68 -20.20 -13.31 6.24
C GLU A 68 -18.80 -13.81 6.60
N LEU A 69 -18.69 -14.98 7.21
CA LEU A 69 -17.42 -15.62 7.52
C LEU A 69 -16.64 -15.98 6.25
N ARG A 70 -17.31 -16.58 5.28
CA ARG A 70 -16.70 -16.92 3.99
C ARG A 70 -16.23 -15.68 3.24
N GLN A 71 -17.03 -14.64 3.24
CA GLN A 71 -16.66 -13.37 2.62
C GLN A 71 -15.46 -12.73 3.31
N TYR A 72 -15.41 -12.78 4.62
CA TYR A 72 -14.26 -12.31 5.40
C TYR A 72 -12.97 -13.06 5.07
N LYS A 73 -13.03 -14.38 5.05
CA LYS A 73 -11.90 -15.23 4.65
C LYS A 73 -11.41 -14.92 3.23
N LEU A 74 -12.33 -14.72 2.30
CA LEU A 74 -12.00 -14.41 0.91
C LEU A 74 -11.27 -13.09 0.78
N LEU A 75 -11.74 -12.04 1.45
CA LEU A 75 -11.11 -10.73 1.43
C LEU A 75 -9.69 -10.76 2.02
N ILE A 76 -9.48 -11.49 3.11
CA ILE A 76 -8.15 -11.65 3.71
C ILE A 76 -7.23 -12.40 2.77
N LYS A 77 -7.69 -13.48 2.16
CA LYS A 77 -6.91 -14.22 1.16
C LYS A 77 -6.46 -13.34 0.00
N GLN A 78 -7.36 -12.56 -0.56
CA GLN A 78 -7.03 -11.63 -1.64
C GLN A 78 -6.02 -10.58 -1.20
N PHE A 79 -6.16 -10.07 0.01
CA PHE A 79 -5.20 -9.12 0.60
C PHE A 79 -3.80 -9.74 0.75
N LEU A 80 -3.71 -10.95 1.28
CA LEU A 80 -2.44 -11.65 1.46
C LEU A 80 -1.77 -11.98 0.12
N GLU A 81 -2.54 -12.42 -0.87
CA GLU A 81 -2.03 -12.66 -2.23
C GLU A 81 -1.48 -11.37 -2.86
N GLU A 82 -2.19 -10.28 -2.70
CA GLU A 82 -1.76 -8.99 -3.23
C GLU A 82 -0.50 -8.46 -2.52
N THR A 83 -0.41 -8.58 -1.21
CA THR A 83 0.80 -8.20 -0.45
C THR A 83 1.99 -9.07 -0.80
N ALA A 84 1.80 -10.38 -0.99
CA ALA A 84 2.86 -11.29 -1.39
C ALA A 84 3.38 -10.95 -2.80
N ARG A 85 2.49 -10.69 -3.75
CA ARG A 85 2.83 -10.32 -5.12
C ARG A 85 3.65 -9.03 -5.16
N ARG A 86 3.24 -8.00 -4.42
CA ARG A 86 3.89 -6.70 -4.42
C ARG A 86 5.11 -6.64 -3.51
N GLY A 87 5.11 -7.42 -2.43
CA GLY A 87 6.26 -7.57 -1.55
C GLY A 87 7.49 -8.16 -2.25
N VAL A 88 7.30 -8.96 -3.28
CA VAL A 88 8.39 -9.48 -4.13
C VAL A 88 9.02 -8.37 -4.95
N HIS A 89 8.24 -7.45 -5.51
CA HIS A 89 8.75 -6.29 -6.27
C HIS A 89 9.47 -5.27 -5.39
N LEU A 90 8.99 -5.04 -4.17
CA LEU A 90 9.66 -4.16 -3.20
C LEU A 90 10.98 -4.72 -2.67
N ARG A 91 11.22 -6.03 -2.79
CA ARG A 91 12.45 -6.69 -2.39
C ARG A 91 13.63 -6.41 -3.30
N ASP A 92 13.38 -6.31 -4.60
CA ASP A 92 14.43 -6.11 -5.60
C ASP A 92 14.96 -4.68 -5.58
N THR A 93 14.19 -3.73 -5.06
CA THR A 93 14.54 -2.31 -5.03
C THR A 93 15.16 -1.84 -3.72
N LYS A 94 14.91 -2.50 -2.61
CA LYS A 94 15.50 -2.19 -1.30
C LYS A 94 16.35 -3.36 -0.81
N GLY A 95 17.60 -3.40 -1.29
CA GLY A 95 18.55 -4.42 -0.90
C GLY A 95 18.67 -4.62 0.62
N TRP A 96 18.70 -5.89 1.03
CA TRP A 96 19.34 -6.36 2.25
C TRP A 96 18.64 -6.17 3.59
N ASP A 97 17.37 -6.42 3.70
CA ASP A 97 16.76 -6.61 5.02
C ASP A 97 16.36 -8.07 5.26
N ARG A 98 17.38 -8.90 5.57
CA ARG A 98 17.18 -10.32 5.94
C ARG A 98 16.26 -10.48 7.16
N ARG A 99 16.23 -9.51 8.05
CA ARG A 99 15.39 -9.53 9.27
C ARG A 99 13.93 -9.14 8.99
N GLY A 100 13.71 -8.21 8.08
CA GLY A 100 12.34 -7.82 7.69
C GLY A 100 11.59 -8.91 6.91
N ARG A 101 12.31 -9.72 6.14
CA ARG A 101 11.73 -10.84 5.37
C ARG A 101 11.17 -11.93 6.29
N SER A 102 11.92 -12.36 7.29
CA SER A 102 11.48 -13.43 8.19
C SER A 102 10.29 -13.03 9.05
N LYS A 103 10.20 -11.76 9.45
CA LYS A 103 9.04 -11.22 10.17
C LYS A 103 7.75 -11.24 9.32
N ARG A 104 7.83 -10.81 8.05
CA ARG A 104 6.68 -10.81 7.15
C ARG A 104 6.18 -12.22 6.84
N TYR A 105 7.08 -13.16 6.61
CA TYR A 105 6.69 -14.56 6.39
C TYR A 105 6.04 -15.18 7.62
N LYS A 106 6.56 -14.92 8.80
CA LYS A 106 5.93 -15.36 10.05
C LYS A 106 4.52 -14.81 10.22
N LEU A 107 4.33 -13.50 9.97
CA LEU A 107 3.02 -12.87 10.02
C LEU A 107 2.05 -13.47 9.01
N LEU A 108 2.51 -13.72 7.80
CA LEU A 108 1.69 -14.37 6.76
C LEU A 108 1.28 -15.78 7.16
N GLU A 109 2.20 -16.57 7.70
CA GLU A 109 1.89 -17.91 8.23
C GLU A 109 0.94 -17.87 9.42
N GLU A 110 1.15 -16.95 10.35
CA GLU A 110 0.26 -16.76 11.49
C GLU A 110 -1.15 -16.38 11.06
N ILE A 111 -1.28 -15.44 10.12
CA ILE A 111 -2.57 -15.03 9.57
C ILE A 111 -3.25 -16.20 8.85
N ASP A 112 -2.52 -16.95 8.04
CA ASP A 112 -3.05 -18.14 7.37
C ASP A 112 -3.53 -19.19 8.38
N THR A 113 -2.77 -19.42 9.43
CA THR A 113 -3.14 -20.36 10.50
C THR A 113 -4.40 -19.89 11.22
N GLU A 114 -4.49 -18.63 11.59
CA GLU A 114 -5.69 -18.06 12.22
C GLU A 114 -6.89 -18.08 11.28
N LEU A 115 -6.69 -17.84 10.00
CA LEU A 115 -7.73 -17.89 8.99
C LEU A 115 -8.29 -19.30 8.81
N LEU A 116 -7.42 -20.32 8.82
CA LEU A 116 -7.81 -21.72 8.77
C LEU A 116 -8.54 -22.18 10.03
N ALA A 117 -8.17 -21.60 11.19
CA ALA A 117 -8.83 -21.88 12.45
C ALA A 117 -10.26 -21.30 12.54
N LEU A 118 -10.62 -20.35 11.67
CA LEU A 118 -11.99 -19.85 11.55
C LEU A 118 -12.87 -20.87 10.81
N ALA A 119 -13.38 -21.83 11.54
CA ALA A 119 -14.26 -22.86 11.00
C ALA A 119 -15.73 -22.43 11.06
N ASP A 120 -16.53 -22.89 10.09
CA ASP A 120 -17.97 -22.62 10.04
C ASP A 120 -18.70 -23.14 11.28
N GLU A 121 -18.21 -24.22 11.88
CA GLU A 121 -18.75 -24.85 13.09
C GLU A 121 -18.68 -23.93 14.34
N LEU A 122 -17.72 -23.01 14.38
CA LEU A 122 -17.57 -22.06 15.48
C LEU A 122 -18.73 -21.08 15.60
N LEU A 123 -19.51 -20.89 14.55
CA LEU A 123 -20.68 -20.01 14.54
C LEU A 123 -21.89 -20.60 15.28
N GLU A 124 -21.92 -21.90 15.50
CA GLU A 124 -23.07 -22.60 16.07
C GLU A 124 -23.15 -22.50 17.60
N THR A 125 -22.01 -22.26 18.26
CA THR A 125 -21.93 -22.17 19.72
C THR A 125 -21.60 -20.73 20.19
N GLU A 126 -22.02 -20.37 21.39
CA GLU A 126 -21.69 -19.07 22.01
C GLU A 126 -20.17 -18.92 22.21
N GLU A 127 -19.52 -19.98 22.70
CA GLU A 127 -18.07 -20.01 22.88
C GLU A 127 -17.34 -19.82 21.54
N GLY A 128 -17.81 -20.49 20.49
CA GLY A 128 -17.27 -20.33 19.15
C GLY A 128 -17.43 -18.93 18.60
N ARG A 129 -18.54 -18.25 18.88
CA ARG A 129 -18.75 -16.84 18.48
C ARG A 129 -17.79 -15.90 19.20
N ILE A 130 -17.51 -16.11 20.46
CA ILE A 130 -16.52 -15.35 21.22
C ILE A 130 -15.13 -15.59 20.65
N ASP A 131 -14.78 -16.83 20.31
CA ASP A 131 -13.52 -17.18 19.67
C ASP A 131 -13.36 -16.50 18.33
N ILE A 132 -14.42 -16.44 17.51
CA ILE A 132 -14.40 -15.71 16.24
C ILE A 132 -14.14 -14.22 16.44
N LEU A 133 -14.80 -13.58 17.41
CA LEU A 133 -14.57 -12.17 17.74
C LEU A 133 -13.11 -11.92 18.13
N HIS A 134 -12.55 -12.79 18.95
CA HIS A 134 -11.15 -12.71 19.36
C HIS A 134 -10.21 -12.86 18.16
N LYS A 135 -10.44 -13.82 17.31
CA LYS A 135 -9.64 -14.06 16.11
C LYS A 135 -9.74 -12.92 15.09
N ILE A 136 -10.90 -12.31 14.91
CA ILE A 136 -11.07 -11.11 14.08
C ILE A 136 -10.18 -9.99 14.60
N GLY A 137 -10.13 -9.78 15.91
CA GLY A 137 -9.26 -8.78 16.54
C GLY A 137 -7.78 -9.08 16.34
N GLU A 138 -7.35 -10.32 16.51
CA GLU A 138 -5.97 -10.76 16.28
C GLU A 138 -5.56 -10.60 14.81
N ILE A 139 -6.39 -11.04 13.88
CA ILE A 139 -6.13 -10.89 12.45
C ILE A 139 -6.02 -9.41 12.07
N ARG A 140 -6.91 -8.56 12.57
CA ARG A 140 -6.86 -7.11 12.35
C ARG A 140 -5.52 -6.53 12.81
N GLY A 141 -5.05 -6.90 14.00
CA GLY A 141 -3.76 -6.48 14.53
C GLY A 141 -2.59 -6.94 13.67
N MET A 142 -2.59 -8.17 13.21
CA MET A 142 -1.56 -8.73 12.33
C MET A 142 -1.54 -8.05 10.96
N LEU A 143 -2.70 -7.75 10.37
CA LEU A 143 -2.80 -7.05 9.09
C LEU A 143 -2.29 -5.61 9.18
N ILE A 144 -2.57 -4.91 10.28
CA ILE A 144 -2.02 -3.58 10.54
C ILE A 144 -0.49 -3.63 10.61
N ASN A 145 0.07 -4.61 11.31
CA ASN A 145 1.52 -4.80 11.39
C ASN A 145 2.18 -5.13 10.05
N LEU A 146 1.44 -5.72 9.13
CA LEU A 146 1.90 -6.02 7.78
C LEU A 146 2.03 -4.77 6.90
N LEU A 147 1.11 -3.80 7.08
CA LEU A 147 1.10 -2.55 6.32
C LEU A 147 2.08 -1.51 6.85
N PHE A 148 2.31 -1.51 8.12
CA PHE A 148 3.15 -0.56 8.83
C PHE A 148 4.29 -1.26 9.54
#